data_965f1ac7bb6493166a87c37fb7eb9cbc
#
_entry.id   965f1ac7bb6493166a87c37fb7eb9cbc
#
_cell.length_a   1.000
_cell.length_b   1.000
_cell.length_c   1.000
_cell.angle_alpha   90.00
_cell.angle_beta   90.00
_cell.angle_gamma   90.00
#
_symmetry.space_group_name_H-M   'P 1'
#
loop_
_entity.id
_entity.type
_entity.pdbx_description
1 polymer ?
#
loop_
_entity_poly.entity_id
_entity_poly.type
_entity_poly.pdbx_seq_one_letter_code
_entity_poly.pdbx_strand_id
1 'polypeptide(L)'
;PAGGAAGNYIALPASVQAMALKVKNNTWGHREKEFRVYDYKPYSDDTQWNYDQYVGTGYMFSPQTGPTGISLKRGEAAFIYINANGFVPSTKVEAMTTEGLNVVGPRQRLNPGLNMVVADNDSHLFIVYTITDPRKLLASAPALQIHIEGGRVNGYFDITRGHTNADWLDMEKTLFKDQVIHMKNKYYQFNMDLAGVKEQLNRSEFAKTEVDGTPMGIEGVLKRWDELVKCERDLMGIDQYLDRFNCMLSASSSSKGNPYASTY
;
A
#
# COMPACT_ATOMS: atom_id res chain seq x y z
N PRO A 1 -20.03 8.99 -10.93
CA PRO A 1 -20.67 9.76 -11.98
C PRO A 1 -21.69 10.71 -11.37
N ALA A 2 -21.32 11.98 -11.27
CA ALA A 2 -22.27 13.02 -10.92
C ALA A 2 -23.34 13.08 -12.01
N GLY A 3 -24.60 12.83 -11.67
CA GLY A 3 -25.73 13.14 -12.54
C GLY A 3 -26.49 11.98 -13.20
N GLY A 4 -26.21 10.72 -12.90
CA GLY A 4 -27.07 9.62 -13.37
C GLY A 4 -28.39 9.59 -12.61
N ALA A 5 -29.53 9.58 -13.33
CA ALA A 5 -30.83 9.41 -12.71
C ALA A 5 -30.92 8.08 -11.97
N ALA A 6 -31.63 8.04 -10.82
CA ALA A 6 -31.75 6.86 -9.96
C ALA A 6 -32.23 5.59 -10.70
N GLY A 7 -32.89 5.73 -11.83
CA GLY A 7 -33.38 4.61 -12.67
C GLY A 7 -32.29 3.80 -13.39
N ASN A 8 -31.09 4.34 -13.57
CA ASN A 8 -30.04 3.66 -14.34
C ASN A 8 -29.35 2.54 -13.58
N TYR A 9 -29.58 2.39 -12.27
CA TYR A 9 -28.97 1.35 -11.45
C TYR A 9 -29.80 0.06 -11.39
N ILE A 10 -31.06 0.08 -11.78
CA ILE A 10 -32.01 -1.05 -11.65
C ILE A 10 -31.60 -2.25 -12.52
N ALA A 11 -30.91 -2.00 -13.63
CA ALA A 11 -30.42 -3.05 -14.53
C ALA A 11 -29.09 -3.70 -14.08
N LEU A 12 -28.45 -3.19 -13.01
CA LEU A 12 -27.19 -3.72 -12.52
C LEU A 12 -27.42 -4.88 -11.54
N PRO A 13 -26.50 -5.83 -11.42
CA PRO A 13 -26.53 -6.83 -10.35
C PRO A 13 -26.68 -6.19 -8.96
N ALA A 14 -27.39 -6.83 -8.06
CA ALA A 14 -27.72 -6.28 -6.74
C ALA A 14 -26.48 -5.82 -5.96
N SER A 15 -25.37 -6.55 -6.07
CA SER A 15 -24.08 -6.19 -5.44
C SER A 15 -23.54 -4.85 -5.98
N VAL A 16 -23.59 -4.66 -7.31
CA VAL A 16 -23.12 -3.42 -7.96
C VAL A 16 -24.05 -2.25 -7.64
N GLN A 17 -25.37 -2.50 -7.54
CA GLN A 17 -26.32 -1.50 -7.07
C GLN A 17 -26.01 -1.03 -5.65
N ALA A 18 -25.74 -1.97 -4.75
CA ALA A 18 -25.40 -1.69 -3.35
C ALA A 18 -24.12 -0.83 -3.26
N MET A 19 -23.09 -1.16 -4.06
CA MET A 19 -21.85 -0.38 -4.16
C MET A 19 -22.13 1.06 -4.66
N ALA A 20 -22.91 1.20 -5.73
CA ALA A 20 -23.25 2.49 -6.30
C ALA A 20 -24.04 3.36 -5.30
N LEU A 21 -24.99 2.76 -4.57
CA LEU A 21 -25.75 3.47 -3.56
C LEU A 21 -24.89 3.90 -2.36
N LYS A 22 -23.96 3.05 -1.92
CA LYS A 22 -23.01 3.35 -0.86
C LYS A 22 -22.14 4.58 -1.21
N VAL A 23 -21.59 4.62 -2.41
CA VAL A 23 -20.84 5.76 -2.93
C VAL A 23 -21.72 7.02 -3.00
N LYS A 24 -22.92 6.90 -3.62
CA LYS A 24 -23.86 8.01 -3.80
C LYS A 24 -24.30 8.62 -2.47
N ASN A 25 -24.62 7.77 -1.50
CA ASN A 25 -25.15 8.20 -0.20
C ASN A 25 -24.05 8.47 0.83
N ASN A 26 -22.78 8.24 0.49
CA ASN A 26 -21.63 8.32 1.39
C ASN A 26 -21.82 7.47 2.67
N THR A 27 -22.41 6.28 2.53
CA THR A 27 -22.70 5.35 3.63
C THR A 27 -21.57 4.33 3.78
N TRP A 28 -20.42 4.80 4.25
CA TRP A 28 -19.24 3.98 4.48
C TRP A 28 -19.20 3.46 5.92
N GLY A 29 -18.68 2.26 6.10
CA GLY A 29 -18.30 1.77 7.41
C GLY A 29 -17.10 2.54 7.98
N HIS A 30 -16.77 2.25 9.24
CA HIS A 30 -15.66 2.89 9.93
C HIS A 30 -14.36 2.72 9.13
N ARG A 31 -13.71 3.83 8.80
CA ARG A 31 -12.50 3.93 7.96
C ARG A 31 -12.58 3.25 6.58
N GLU A 32 -13.74 2.77 6.18
CA GLU A 32 -13.88 1.98 4.95
C GLU A 32 -13.53 2.80 3.70
N LYS A 33 -14.00 4.04 3.62
CA LYS A 33 -13.73 4.94 2.49
C LYS A 33 -12.24 5.19 2.31
N GLU A 34 -11.50 5.29 3.41
CA GLU A 34 -10.06 5.56 3.41
C GLU A 34 -9.27 4.50 2.63
N PHE A 35 -9.67 3.23 2.72
CA PHE A 35 -8.98 2.13 2.06
C PHE A 35 -9.60 1.74 0.71
N ARG A 36 -10.87 2.09 0.48
CA ARG A 36 -11.54 1.78 -0.78
C ARG A 36 -11.34 2.82 -1.86
N VAL A 37 -11.10 4.07 -1.52
CA VAL A 37 -10.89 5.16 -2.49
C VAL A 37 -9.58 5.87 -2.17
N TYR A 38 -8.59 5.69 -3.04
CA TYR A 38 -7.28 6.27 -2.81
C TYR A 38 -6.59 6.71 -4.12
N ASP A 39 -5.72 7.71 -4.01
CA ASP A 39 -4.93 8.24 -5.11
C ASP A 39 -3.54 7.58 -5.10
N TYR A 40 -3.37 6.55 -5.95
CA TYR A 40 -2.12 5.81 -6.07
C TYR A 40 -1.11 6.58 -6.90
N LYS A 41 0.07 6.80 -6.36
CA LYS A 41 1.20 7.42 -7.05
C LYS A 41 2.02 6.36 -7.78
N PRO A 42 2.61 6.71 -8.95
CA PRO A 42 3.46 5.78 -9.66
C PRO A 42 4.84 5.65 -9.02
N TYR A 43 5.45 4.50 -9.22
CA TYR A 43 6.84 4.21 -8.89
C TYR A 43 7.62 3.84 -10.16
N SER A 44 8.95 3.93 -10.09
CA SER A 44 9.80 3.42 -11.16
C SER A 44 9.82 1.89 -11.15
N ASP A 45 9.63 1.24 -12.30
CA ASP A 45 9.83 -0.19 -12.44
C ASP A 45 11.32 -0.56 -12.64
N ASP A 46 12.16 0.42 -12.96
CA ASP A 46 13.61 0.29 -13.07
C ASP A 46 14.36 0.48 -11.73
N THR A 47 13.66 0.53 -10.62
CA THR A 47 14.24 0.83 -9.31
C THR A 47 15.44 -0.05 -8.99
N GLN A 48 15.33 -1.33 -9.30
CA GLN A 48 16.38 -2.31 -9.07
C GLN A 48 17.65 -2.02 -9.85
N TRP A 49 17.52 -1.85 -11.17
CA TRP A 49 18.66 -1.62 -12.05
C TRP A 49 19.33 -0.26 -11.79
N ASN A 50 18.53 0.77 -11.60
CA ASN A 50 19.07 2.11 -11.34
C ASN A 50 19.76 2.21 -9.99
N TYR A 51 19.21 1.56 -8.95
CA TYR A 51 19.84 1.57 -7.64
C TYR A 51 21.18 0.86 -7.66
N ASP A 52 21.26 -0.33 -8.26
CA ASP A 52 22.50 -1.09 -8.38
C ASP A 52 23.54 -0.35 -9.22
N GLN A 53 23.11 0.29 -10.30
CA GLN A 53 24.00 1.06 -11.16
C GLN A 53 24.63 2.27 -10.45
N TYR A 54 23.91 2.94 -9.54
CA TYR A 54 24.40 4.12 -8.84
C TYR A 54 25.08 3.79 -7.51
N VAL A 55 24.70 2.74 -6.85
CA VAL A 55 25.21 2.37 -5.53
C VAL A 55 26.17 1.19 -5.58
N GLY A 56 26.07 0.34 -6.63
CA GLY A 56 26.98 -0.78 -6.85
C GLY A 56 26.91 -1.86 -5.78
N THR A 57 25.78 -1.99 -5.08
CA THR A 57 25.65 -2.89 -3.95
C THR A 57 25.29 -4.33 -4.34
N GLY A 58 24.86 -4.55 -5.59
CA GLY A 58 24.35 -5.86 -6.03
C GLY A 58 23.03 -6.28 -5.36
N TYR A 59 22.43 -5.42 -4.56
CA TYR A 59 21.16 -5.71 -3.90
C TYR A 59 19.98 -5.36 -4.78
N MET A 60 19.07 -6.30 -4.88
CA MET A 60 17.81 -6.14 -5.58
C MET A 60 16.75 -5.63 -4.61
N PHE A 61 16.18 -4.47 -4.91
CA PHE A 61 15.04 -3.97 -4.13
C PHE A 61 13.74 -4.39 -4.81
N SER A 62 12.82 -4.93 -4.03
CA SER A 62 11.50 -5.29 -4.56
C SER A 62 10.80 -4.07 -5.12
N PRO A 63 10.25 -4.17 -6.33
CA PRO A 63 9.45 -3.10 -6.89
C PRO A 63 8.24 -2.83 -5.99
N GLN A 64 7.87 -1.59 -5.91
CA GLN A 64 6.87 -1.13 -5.00
C GLN A 64 5.49 -1.61 -5.31
N THR A 65 4.85 -2.03 -4.27
CA THR A 65 3.44 -2.39 -4.29
C THR A 65 2.68 -1.43 -3.40
N GLY A 66 1.62 -0.83 -3.91
CA GLY A 66 0.72 -0.01 -3.11
C GLY A 66 -0.25 -0.92 -2.34
N PRO A 67 -0.09 -1.10 -1.03
CA PRO A 67 -1.08 -1.83 -0.24
C PRO A 67 -2.43 -1.13 -0.34
N THR A 68 -3.50 -1.91 -0.49
CA THR A 68 -4.86 -1.36 -0.53
C THR A 68 -5.55 -1.40 0.82
N GLY A 69 -5.10 -2.29 1.69
CA GLY A 69 -5.80 -2.60 2.94
C GLY A 69 -7.02 -3.50 2.73
N ILE A 70 -7.18 -4.09 1.54
CA ILE A 70 -8.27 -5.01 1.23
C ILE A 70 -7.76 -6.44 1.26
N SER A 71 -8.46 -7.30 2.00
CA SER A 71 -8.24 -8.74 2.06
C SER A 71 -9.31 -9.46 1.28
N LEU A 72 -8.93 -10.47 0.53
CA LEU A 72 -9.80 -11.32 -0.27
C LEU A 72 -9.70 -12.76 0.22
N LYS A 73 -10.81 -13.45 0.24
CA LYS A 73 -10.86 -14.89 0.41
C LYS A 73 -10.68 -15.59 -0.93
N ARG A 74 -10.22 -16.84 -0.92
CA ARG A 74 -10.14 -17.66 -2.12
C ARG A 74 -11.47 -17.66 -2.87
N GLY A 75 -11.43 -17.35 -4.15
CA GLY A 75 -12.58 -17.24 -5.03
C GLY A 75 -13.39 -15.95 -4.89
N GLU A 76 -13.02 -15.06 -3.97
CA GLU A 76 -13.67 -13.77 -3.83
C GLU A 76 -13.17 -12.79 -4.89
N ALA A 77 -14.09 -11.99 -5.42
CA ALA A 77 -13.79 -10.99 -6.43
C ALA A 77 -13.66 -9.59 -5.83
N ALA A 78 -12.64 -8.87 -6.25
CA ALA A 78 -12.54 -7.42 -6.12
C ALA A 78 -12.93 -6.73 -7.43
N PHE A 79 -13.73 -5.68 -7.34
CA PHE A 79 -14.06 -4.79 -8.44
C PHE A 79 -13.24 -3.51 -8.29
N ILE A 80 -12.40 -3.25 -9.27
CA ILE A 80 -11.42 -2.15 -9.25
C ILE A 80 -11.78 -1.17 -10.36
N TYR A 81 -12.20 0.01 -9.97
CA TYR A 81 -12.48 1.09 -10.91
C TYR A 81 -11.31 2.07 -10.94
N ILE A 82 -10.74 2.27 -12.12
CA ILE A 82 -9.68 3.26 -12.37
C ILE A 82 -10.27 4.44 -13.11
N ASN A 83 -10.11 5.64 -12.52
CA ASN A 83 -10.50 6.87 -13.20
C ASN A 83 -9.61 7.06 -14.45
N ALA A 84 -10.26 7.22 -15.61
CA ALA A 84 -9.55 7.42 -16.88
C ALA A 84 -8.83 8.78 -16.95
N ASN A 85 -9.27 9.75 -16.14
CA ASN A 85 -8.62 11.05 -16.06
C ASN A 85 -7.26 10.91 -15.38
N GLY A 86 -6.19 11.16 -16.12
CA GLY A 86 -4.82 11.02 -15.64
C GLY A 86 -4.16 9.68 -15.96
N PHE A 87 -4.87 8.75 -16.60
CA PHE A 87 -4.22 7.52 -17.08
C PHE A 87 -3.27 7.84 -18.24
N VAL A 88 -2.00 7.50 -18.04
CA VAL A 88 -0.95 7.69 -19.06
C VAL A 88 -0.66 6.34 -19.71
N PRO A 89 -0.82 6.20 -21.05
CA PRO A 89 -0.65 4.91 -21.75
C PRO A 89 0.70 4.22 -21.55
N SER A 90 1.76 4.99 -21.26
CA SER A 90 3.11 4.46 -20.99
C SER A 90 3.28 3.96 -19.56
N THR A 91 2.27 4.03 -18.73
CA THR A 91 2.29 3.51 -17.38
C THR A 91 1.73 2.09 -17.32
N LYS A 92 2.16 1.35 -16.31
CA LYS A 92 1.70 0.00 -16.03
C LYS A 92 0.96 -0.01 -14.69
N VAL A 93 -0.33 -0.33 -14.74
CA VAL A 93 -1.16 -0.47 -13.55
C VAL A 93 -1.61 -1.93 -13.48
N GLU A 94 -1.31 -2.57 -12.37
CA GLU A 94 -1.64 -3.97 -12.14
C GLU A 94 -2.25 -4.14 -10.74
N ALA A 95 -3.17 -5.09 -10.61
CA ALA A 95 -3.53 -5.66 -9.34
C ALA A 95 -2.62 -6.85 -9.06
N MET A 96 -2.20 -7.00 -7.81
CA MET A 96 -1.45 -8.15 -7.34
C MET A 96 -2.13 -8.70 -6.09
N THR A 97 -2.30 -10.01 -6.03
CA THR A 97 -2.75 -10.72 -4.84
C THR A 97 -1.57 -11.45 -4.22
N THR A 98 -1.49 -11.45 -2.90
CA THR A 98 -0.35 -12.02 -2.16
C THR A 98 -0.82 -13.11 -1.22
N GLU A 99 0.07 -14.02 -0.85
CA GLU A 99 -0.18 -15.06 0.12
C GLU A 99 0.74 -14.91 1.32
N GLY A 100 0.15 -14.77 2.51
CA GLY A 100 0.91 -14.58 3.75
C GLY A 100 1.84 -13.37 3.67
N LEU A 101 3.10 -13.56 4.06
CA LEU A 101 4.14 -12.52 4.00
C LEU A 101 4.76 -12.35 2.61
N ASN A 102 4.46 -13.24 1.68
CA ASN A 102 4.96 -13.15 0.32
C ASN A 102 4.27 -12.00 -0.42
N VAL A 103 5.03 -10.97 -0.72
CA VAL A 103 4.55 -9.79 -1.46
C VAL A 103 4.67 -9.95 -2.99
N VAL A 104 5.03 -11.13 -3.44
CA VAL A 104 5.08 -11.46 -4.87
C VAL A 104 4.02 -12.49 -5.15
N GLY A 105 3.05 -12.12 -5.96
CA GLY A 105 1.95 -12.98 -6.36
C GLY A 105 1.53 -12.73 -7.81
N PRO A 106 0.52 -13.43 -8.28
CA PRO A 106 -0.02 -13.22 -9.61
C PRO A 106 -0.41 -11.76 -9.83
N ARG A 107 -0.06 -11.24 -11.00
CA ARG A 107 -0.38 -9.88 -11.41
C ARG A 107 -1.36 -9.88 -12.55
N GLN A 108 -2.36 -9.04 -12.44
CA GLN A 108 -3.36 -8.81 -13.49
C GLN A 108 -3.29 -7.37 -13.96
N ARG A 109 -3.11 -7.15 -15.26
CA ARG A 109 -3.16 -5.82 -15.86
C ARG A 109 -4.53 -5.20 -15.64
N LEU A 110 -4.52 -3.92 -15.23
CA LEU A 110 -5.73 -3.12 -15.08
C LEU A 110 -5.80 -2.07 -16.20
N ASN A 111 -7.02 -1.81 -16.64
CA ASN A 111 -7.33 -0.80 -17.64
C ASN A 111 -8.20 0.31 -17.03
N PRO A 112 -8.25 1.50 -17.64
CA PRO A 112 -9.22 2.52 -17.26
C PRO A 112 -10.64 1.97 -17.25
N GLY A 113 -11.43 2.37 -16.27
CA GLY A 113 -12.79 1.87 -16.06
C GLY A 113 -12.83 0.70 -15.07
N LEU A 114 -13.81 -0.17 -15.21
CA LEU A 114 -14.08 -1.27 -14.29
C LEU A 114 -13.27 -2.52 -14.66
N ASN A 115 -12.55 -3.06 -13.66
CA ASN A 115 -11.83 -4.32 -13.73
C ASN A 115 -12.36 -5.27 -12.65
N MET A 116 -12.17 -6.57 -12.86
CA MET A 116 -12.47 -7.60 -11.85
C MET A 116 -11.23 -8.47 -11.65
N VAL A 117 -10.89 -8.67 -10.39
CA VAL A 117 -9.79 -9.55 -9.97
C VAL A 117 -10.35 -10.58 -9.02
N VAL A 118 -10.06 -11.84 -9.27
CA VAL A 118 -10.49 -12.97 -8.40
C VAL A 118 -9.27 -13.52 -7.70
N ALA A 119 -9.36 -13.70 -6.39
CA ALA A 119 -8.26 -14.23 -5.60
C ALA A 119 -8.20 -15.77 -5.70
N ASP A 120 -7.03 -16.30 -6.04
CA ASP A 120 -6.79 -17.75 -6.08
C ASP A 120 -6.61 -18.36 -4.69
N ASN A 121 -6.18 -17.55 -3.71
CA ASN A 121 -5.96 -17.90 -2.31
C ASN A 121 -6.48 -16.81 -1.39
N ASP A 122 -6.54 -17.07 -0.08
CA ASP A 122 -6.70 -16.02 0.92
C ASP A 122 -5.51 -15.06 0.81
N SER A 123 -5.76 -13.80 0.48
CA SER A 123 -4.74 -12.88 0.03
C SER A 123 -5.02 -11.43 0.41
N HIS A 124 -3.98 -10.61 0.36
CA HIS A 124 -4.09 -9.16 0.38
C HIS A 124 -3.97 -8.61 -1.04
N LEU A 125 -4.76 -7.59 -1.34
CA LEU A 125 -4.77 -6.92 -2.63
C LEU A 125 -3.80 -5.73 -2.62
N PHE A 126 -2.99 -5.63 -3.67
CA PHE A 126 -2.08 -4.52 -3.91
C PHE A 126 -2.33 -3.91 -5.28
N ILE A 127 -2.06 -2.62 -5.40
CA ILE A 127 -1.99 -1.91 -6.67
C ILE A 127 -0.52 -1.66 -7.00
N VAL A 128 -0.06 -2.20 -8.11
CA VAL A 128 1.28 -1.97 -8.65
C VAL A 128 1.15 -0.95 -9.78
N TYR A 129 1.55 0.29 -9.50
CA TYR A 129 1.51 1.37 -10.48
C TYR A 129 2.94 1.79 -10.78
N THR A 130 3.44 1.42 -11.95
CA THR A 130 4.82 1.65 -12.34
C THR A 130 4.95 2.40 -13.66
N ILE A 131 6.09 3.06 -13.83
CA ILE A 131 6.46 3.81 -15.03
C ILE A 131 7.79 3.28 -15.54
N THR A 132 7.81 2.93 -16.83
CA THR A 132 8.97 2.33 -17.50
C THR A 132 10.07 3.34 -17.85
N ASP A 133 9.76 4.63 -17.94
CA ASP A 133 10.75 5.69 -18.17
C ASP A 133 10.68 6.76 -17.04
N PRO A 134 11.29 6.48 -15.88
CA PRO A 134 11.20 7.36 -14.73
C PRO A 134 11.79 8.73 -14.95
N ARG A 135 12.79 8.86 -15.82
CA ARG A 135 13.46 10.15 -16.07
C ARG A 135 12.57 11.19 -16.72
N LYS A 136 11.59 10.74 -17.50
CA LYS A 136 10.69 11.62 -18.25
C LYS A 136 9.32 11.78 -17.61
N LEU A 137 8.85 10.78 -16.90
CA LEU A 137 7.44 10.64 -16.57
C LEU A 137 7.12 10.72 -15.07
N LEU A 138 8.04 10.40 -14.17
CA LEU A 138 7.75 10.36 -12.73
C LEU A 138 7.30 11.71 -12.18
N ALA A 139 7.92 12.78 -12.63
CA ALA A 139 7.54 14.14 -12.20
C ALA A 139 6.20 14.63 -12.79
N SER A 140 5.76 14.03 -13.89
CA SER A 140 4.58 14.46 -14.64
C SER A 140 3.43 13.46 -14.58
N ALA A 141 3.66 12.21 -14.17
CA ALA A 141 2.61 11.22 -14.08
C ALA A 141 1.71 11.51 -12.87
N PRO A 142 0.42 11.74 -13.10
CA PRO A 142 -0.50 12.04 -12.01
C PRO A 142 -0.76 10.81 -11.14
N ALA A 143 -1.16 11.06 -9.90
CA ALA A 143 -1.78 10.01 -9.11
C ALA A 143 -3.06 9.53 -9.78
N LEU A 144 -3.33 8.24 -9.72
CA LEU A 144 -4.55 7.63 -10.23
C LEU A 144 -5.51 7.36 -9.09
N GLN A 145 -6.69 7.95 -9.17
CA GLN A 145 -7.75 7.61 -8.26
C GLN A 145 -8.31 6.24 -8.60
N ILE A 146 -8.23 5.34 -7.64
CA ILE A 146 -8.71 3.96 -7.75
C ILE A 146 -9.75 3.72 -6.66
N HIS A 147 -10.89 3.14 -7.07
CA HIS A 147 -11.95 2.72 -6.16
C HIS A 147 -12.08 1.21 -6.20
N ILE A 148 -12.01 0.58 -5.04
CA ILE A 148 -12.03 -0.89 -4.88
C ILE A 148 -13.25 -1.30 -4.07
N GLU A 149 -14.05 -2.20 -4.63
CA GLU A 149 -15.16 -2.85 -3.94
C GLU A 149 -14.99 -4.38 -3.93
N GLY A 150 -15.68 -5.05 -3.02
CA GLY A 150 -15.44 -6.45 -2.69
C GLY A 150 -14.36 -6.60 -1.62
N GLY A 151 -14.18 -7.79 -1.15
CA GLY A 151 -13.27 -8.09 -0.05
C GLY A 151 -13.61 -7.39 1.27
N ARG A 152 -12.82 -7.67 2.27
CA ARG A 152 -12.90 -7.07 3.60
C ARG A 152 -11.83 -6.00 3.78
N VAL A 153 -12.18 -4.88 4.35
CA VAL A 153 -11.20 -3.89 4.78
C VAL A 153 -10.46 -4.43 6.01
N ASN A 154 -9.17 -4.72 5.86
CA ASN A 154 -8.25 -5.02 6.95
C ASN A 154 -7.45 -3.76 7.35
N GLY A 155 -7.31 -2.82 6.42
CA GLY A 155 -6.52 -1.62 6.59
C GLY A 155 -5.02 -1.88 6.49
N TYR A 156 -4.26 -0.80 6.51
CA TYR A 156 -2.81 -0.78 6.69
C TYR A 156 -2.40 0.54 7.34
N PHE A 157 -1.26 0.52 8.03
CA PHE A 157 -0.79 1.71 8.73
C PHE A 157 0.24 2.48 7.88
N ASP A 158 0.01 3.78 7.68
CA ASP A 158 0.86 4.59 6.80
C ASP A 158 1.05 6.00 7.38
N ILE A 159 2.23 6.28 7.90
CA ILE A 159 2.54 7.61 8.45
C ILE A 159 2.58 8.70 7.39
N THR A 160 2.77 8.36 6.12
CA THR A 160 2.72 9.34 5.01
C THR A 160 1.30 9.81 4.71
N ARG A 161 0.27 9.07 5.18
CA ARG A 161 -1.14 9.46 5.16
C ARG A 161 -1.56 10.25 6.39
N GLY A 162 -0.63 10.47 7.32
CA GLY A 162 -0.89 11.15 8.59
C GLY A 162 -1.42 10.25 9.69
N HIS A 163 -1.28 8.92 9.57
CA HIS A 163 -1.67 8.01 10.64
C HIS A 163 -0.77 8.20 11.86
N THR A 164 -1.39 8.22 13.02
CA THR A 164 -0.78 8.40 14.34
C THR A 164 -0.87 7.12 15.17
N ASN A 165 -0.23 7.10 16.32
CA ASN A 165 -0.39 6.00 17.29
C ASN A 165 -1.86 5.78 17.70
N ALA A 166 -2.69 6.82 17.73
CA ALA A 166 -4.12 6.69 18.00
C ALA A 166 -4.84 5.94 16.86
N ASP A 167 -4.47 6.21 15.61
CA ASP A 167 -5.01 5.49 14.44
C ASP A 167 -4.59 4.01 14.45
N TRP A 168 -3.35 3.72 14.86
CA TRP A 168 -2.91 2.34 15.04
C TRP A 168 -3.80 1.58 16.02
N LEU A 169 -4.03 2.15 17.21
CA LEU A 169 -4.86 1.52 18.24
C LEU A 169 -6.32 1.33 17.79
N ASP A 170 -6.86 2.30 17.05
CA ASP A 170 -8.18 2.18 16.45
C ASP A 170 -8.24 1.05 15.41
N MET A 171 -7.29 1.02 14.47
CA MET A 171 -7.23 -0.03 13.44
C MET A 171 -6.97 -1.41 14.05
N GLU A 172 -6.11 -1.52 15.05
CA GLU A 172 -5.86 -2.76 15.78
C GLU A 172 -7.14 -3.33 16.39
N LYS A 173 -7.95 -2.45 16.99
CA LYS A 173 -9.22 -2.84 17.61
C LYS A 173 -10.29 -3.19 16.59
N THR A 174 -10.38 -2.44 15.49
CA THR A 174 -11.54 -2.44 14.60
C THR A 174 -11.30 -3.16 13.27
N LEU A 175 -10.10 -3.05 12.69
CA LEU A 175 -9.80 -3.48 11.32
C LEU A 175 -8.86 -4.69 11.23
N PHE A 176 -7.73 -4.69 11.94
CA PHE A 176 -6.72 -5.74 11.79
C PHE A 176 -7.26 -7.10 12.27
N LYS A 177 -7.60 -7.97 11.33
CA LYS A 177 -8.11 -9.34 11.58
C LYS A 177 -7.22 -10.41 10.97
N ASP A 178 -6.34 -10.01 10.05
CA ASP A 178 -5.43 -10.93 9.41
C ASP A 178 -4.13 -11.06 10.21
N GLN A 179 -3.47 -12.19 10.05
CA GLN A 179 -2.17 -12.43 10.68
C GLN A 179 -1.12 -11.44 10.16
N VAL A 180 -1.19 -11.11 8.88
CA VAL A 180 -0.25 -10.18 8.24
C VAL A 180 -0.84 -8.79 8.20
N ILE A 181 -0.03 -7.81 8.58
CA ILE A 181 -0.34 -6.40 8.42
C ILE A 181 0.72 -5.72 7.56
N HIS A 182 0.29 -4.64 6.94
CA HIS A 182 1.18 -3.80 6.14
C HIS A 182 1.33 -2.46 6.84
N MET A 183 2.58 -1.99 6.87
CA MET A 183 2.91 -0.66 7.39
C MET A 183 3.76 0.06 6.37
N LYS A 184 3.66 1.37 6.34
CA LYS A 184 4.36 2.19 5.35
C LYS A 184 4.87 3.47 5.96
N ASN A 185 6.09 3.85 5.58
CA ASN A 185 6.64 5.17 5.78
C ASN A 185 7.08 5.77 4.42
N LYS A 186 7.89 6.80 4.42
CA LYS A 186 8.33 7.44 3.17
C LYS A 186 9.17 6.51 2.28
N TYR A 187 10.02 5.68 2.88
CA TYR A 187 11.03 4.89 2.16
C TYR A 187 10.78 3.38 2.19
N TYR A 188 10.01 2.87 3.16
CA TYR A 188 9.79 1.45 3.37
C TYR A 188 8.32 1.06 3.40
N GLN A 189 8.07 -0.14 2.92
CA GLN A 189 6.86 -0.90 3.17
C GLN A 189 7.24 -2.14 4.00
N PHE A 190 6.59 -2.32 5.11
CA PHE A 190 6.78 -3.44 6.02
C PHE A 190 5.59 -4.39 5.92
N ASN A 191 5.89 -5.69 5.77
CA ASN A 191 4.89 -6.75 5.76
C ASN A 191 5.22 -7.65 6.96
N MET A 192 4.44 -7.55 8.02
CA MET A 192 4.80 -8.07 9.33
C MET A 192 3.71 -8.96 9.90
N ASP A 193 4.11 -9.92 10.71
CA ASP A 193 3.20 -10.65 11.56
C ASP A 193 2.62 -9.73 12.64
N LEU A 194 1.28 -9.64 12.71
CA LEU A 194 0.59 -8.74 13.64
C LEU A 194 0.92 -9.05 15.10
N ALA A 195 0.96 -10.34 15.45
CA ALA A 195 1.23 -10.74 16.84
C ALA A 195 2.66 -10.37 17.25
N GLY A 196 3.62 -10.54 16.33
CA GLY A 196 5.00 -10.12 16.54
C GLY A 196 5.15 -8.63 16.74
N VAL A 197 4.47 -7.82 15.92
CA VAL A 197 4.48 -6.35 16.08
C VAL A 197 3.88 -5.95 17.43
N LYS A 198 2.73 -6.51 17.80
CA LYS A 198 2.09 -6.24 19.11
C LYS A 198 3.00 -6.60 20.29
N GLU A 199 3.67 -7.75 20.21
CA GLU A 199 4.63 -8.17 21.25
C GLU A 199 5.77 -7.16 21.39
N GLN A 200 6.34 -6.69 20.28
CA GLN A 200 7.41 -5.70 20.30
C GLN A 200 6.95 -4.35 20.86
N LEU A 201 5.80 -3.85 20.44
CA LEU A 201 5.26 -2.59 20.92
C LEU A 201 4.94 -2.59 22.42
N ASN A 202 4.67 -3.76 23.01
CA ASN A 202 4.43 -3.91 24.45
C ASN A 202 5.73 -3.95 25.26
N ARG A 203 6.90 -4.00 24.62
CA ARG A 203 8.18 -3.94 25.35
C ARG A 203 8.41 -2.55 25.91
N SER A 204 9.06 -2.51 27.05
CA SER A 204 9.29 -1.28 27.79
C SER A 204 10.03 -0.20 27.00
N GLU A 205 10.91 -0.60 26.09
CA GLU A 205 11.69 0.30 25.25
C GLU A 205 10.79 1.12 24.32
N PHE A 206 9.77 0.50 23.72
CA PHE A 206 8.85 1.17 22.80
C PHE A 206 7.68 1.87 23.49
N ALA A 207 7.28 1.37 24.67
CA ALA A 207 6.18 1.96 25.43
C ALA A 207 6.59 3.22 26.21
N LYS A 208 7.87 3.36 26.55
CA LYS A 208 8.36 4.46 27.42
C LYS A 208 9.29 5.44 26.75
N THR A 209 9.85 5.10 25.59
CA THR A 209 10.78 5.99 24.90
C THR A 209 9.99 7.09 24.22
N GLU A 210 10.29 8.32 24.59
CA GLU A 210 9.75 9.50 23.93
C GLU A 210 10.70 9.95 22.83
N VAL A 211 10.13 10.32 21.70
CA VAL A 211 10.82 10.99 20.60
C VAL A 211 10.16 12.36 20.46
N ASP A 212 10.89 13.42 20.70
CA ASP A 212 10.41 14.80 20.66
C ASP A 212 9.18 15.05 21.54
N GLY A 213 9.13 14.37 22.71
CA GLY A 213 8.03 14.49 23.68
C GLY A 213 6.79 13.67 23.37
N THR A 214 6.82 12.86 22.30
CA THR A 214 5.74 11.92 21.95
C THR A 214 6.14 10.48 22.28
N PRO A 215 5.21 9.63 22.77
CA PRO A 215 5.46 8.21 22.92
C PRO A 215 5.90 7.62 21.57
N MET A 216 6.93 6.78 21.57
CA MET A 216 7.45 6.22 20.32
C MET A 216 6.36 5.45 19.59
N GLY A 217 5.79 4.41 20.17
CA GLY A 217 4.79 3.59 19.52
C GLY A 217 5.21 3.15 18.11
N ILE A 218 4.24 2.76 17.30
CA ILE A 218 4.50 2.36 15.90
C ILE A 218 4.83 3.58 15.03
N GLU A 219 4.20 4.72 15.29
CA GLU A 219 4.46 5.96 14.57
C GLU A 219 5.91 6.42 14.75
N GLY A 220 6.41 6.44 15.97
CA GLY A 220 7.79 6.81 16.28
C GLY A 220 8.80 5.84 15.67
N VAL A 221 8.54 4.53 15.72
CA VAL A 221 9.39 3.53 15.08
C VAL A 221 9.52 3.79 13.57
N LEU A 222 8.40 4.01 12.86
CA LEU A 222 8.44 4.26 11.43
C LEU A 222 9.12 5.61 11.08
N LYS A 223 8.95 6.64 11.90
CA LYS A 223 9.68 7.90 11.74
C LYS A 223 11.20 7.72 11.92
N ARG A 224 11.61 6.93 12.90
CA ARG A 224 13.05 6.61 13.09
C ARG A 224 13.64 5.83 11.92
N TRP A 225 12.87 4.95 11.30
CA TRP A 225 13.30 4.29 10.06
C TRP A 225 13.48 5.27 8.91
N ASP A 226 12.61 6.27 8.75
CA ASP A 226 12.78 7.32 7.75
C ASP A 226 14.06 8.13 8.01
N GLU A 227 14.32 8.51 9.26
CA GLU A 227 15.55 9.21 9.67
C GLU A 227 16.80 8.39 9.37
N LEU A 228 16.80 7.09 9.72
CA LEU A 228 17.91 6.18 9.48
C LEU A 228 18.23 6.08 7.98
N VAL A 229 17.21 5.82 7.16
CA VAL A 229 17.38 5.74 5.70
C VAL A 229 17.87 7.05 5.14
N LYS A 230 17.36 8.18 5.63
CA LYS A 230 17.87 9.49 5.22
C LYS A 230 19.33 9.66 5.54
N CYS A 231 19.78 9.30 6.75
CA CYS A 231 21.19 9.37 7.13
C CYS A 231 22.08 8.47 6.24
N GLU A 232 21.62 7.24 5.95
CA GLU A 232 22.33 6.32 5.06
C GLU A 232 22.46 6.89 3.64
N ARG A 233 21.38 7.47 3.12
CA ARG A 233 21.36 8.10 1.79
C ARG A 233 22.27 9.32 1.72
N ASP A 234 22.23 10.17 2.73
CA ASP A 234 23.11 11.35 2.83
C ASP A 234 24.58 10.91 2.87
N LEU A 235 24.92 9.88 3.67
CA LEU A 235 26.27 9.34 3.77
C LEU A 235 26.77 8.75 2.44
N MET A 236 25.90 8.08 1.70
CA MET A 236 26.23 7.49 0.40
C MET A 236 26.18 8.51 -0.75
N GLY A 237 25.68 9.70 -0.53
CA GLY A 237 25.53 10.74 -1.57
C GLY A 237 24.49 10.38 -2.64
N ILE A 238 23.55 9.48 -2.34
CA ILE A 238 22.56 8.97 -3.30
C ILE A 238 21.21 9.65 -3.22
N ASP A 239 21.01 10.55 -2.29
CA ASP A 239 19.72 11.21 -2.03
C ASP A 239 19.15 11.88 -3.29
N GLN A 240 19.98 12.53 -4.06
CA GLN A 240 19.63 13.15 -5.33
C GLN A 240 19.11 12.18 -6.41
N TYR A 241 19.41 10.88 -6.27
CA TYR A 241 18.98 9.85 -7.24
C TYR A 241 17.70 9.18 -6.82
N LEU A 242 17.52 8.89 -5.53
CA LEU A 242 16.36 8.13 -5.04
C LEU A 242 15.04 8.91 -5.11
N ASP A 243 15.09 10.22 -4.90
CA ASP A 243 13.88 11.05 -5.08
C ASP A 243 13.41 11.11 -6.53
N ARG A 244 14.31 10.89 -7.48
CA ARG A 244 13.95 10.81 -8.90
C ARG A 244 13.18 9.53 -9.26
N PHE A 245 13.43 8.45 -8.52
CA PHE A 245 12.88 7.14 -8.84
C PHE A 245 11.68 6.78 -7.95
N ASN A 246 11.34 7.61 -6.98
CA ASN A 246 10.26 7.32 -6.03
C ASN A 246 10.34 5.86 -5.52
N CYS A 247 11.52 5.51 -5.02
CA CYS A 247 11.87 4.15 -4.63
C CYS A 247 11.40 3.88 -3.20
N MET A 248 10.86 2.70 -2.97
CA MET A 248 10.51 2.22 -1.64
C MET A 248 11.08 0.82 -1.43
N LEU A 249 11.55 0.52 -0.27
CA LEU A 249 12.06 -0.79 0.09
C LEU A 249 10.94 -1.64 0.72
N SER A 250 10.99 -2.93 0.55
CA SER A 250 10.06 -3.85 1.21
C SER A 250 10.82 -4.70 2.23
N ALA A 251 10.29 -4.77 3.43
CA ALA A 251 10.80 -5.64 4.49
C ALA A 251 9.69 -6.56 5.00
N SER A 252 10.01 -7.82 5.19
CA SER A 252 9.06 -8.82 5.69
C SER A 252 9.65 -9.55 6.89
N SER A 253 8.83 -9.87 7.89
CA SER A 253 9.22 -10.70 9.00
C SER A 253 8.09 -11.61 9.43
N SER A 254 8.37 -12.91 9.45
CA SER A 254 7.47 -13.96 9.94
C SER A 254 7.79 -14.41 11.36
N SER A 255 8.92 -13.97 11.93
CA SER A 255 9.40 -14.46 13.22
C SER A 255 9.46 -13.36 14.26
N LYS A 256 9.28 -13.76 15.50
CA LYS A 256 9.45 -12.92 16.67
C LYS A 256 10.91 -12.42 16.75
N GLY A 257 11.14 -11.22 16.30
CA GLY A 257 12.37 -10.49 16.59
C GLY A 257 13.48 -10.52 15.54
N ASN A 258 13.26 -11.03 14.33
CA ASN A 258 14.29 -10.97 13.30
C ASN A 258 13.70 -10.45 11.98
N PRO A 259 13.79 -9.14 11.70
CA PRO A 259 13.40 -8.62 10.41
C PRO A 259 14.39 -9.13 9.35
N TYR A 260 13.90 -9.90 8.39
CA TYR A 260 14.65 -10.17 7.17
C TYR A 260 14.28 -9.13 6.14
N ALA A 261 15.25 -8.37 5.68
CA ALA A 261 15.14 -7.72 4.39
C ALA A 261 15.26 -8.84 3.35
N SER A 262 14.16 -9.27 2.77
CA SER A 262 14.20 -10.16 1.64
C SER A 262 14.18 -9.31 0.39
N THR A 263 15.28 -9.33 -0.32
CA THR A 263 15.39 -8.86 -1.68
C THR A 263 14.89 -9.97 -2.59
N TYR A 264 13.75 -9.80 -3.25
CA TYR A 264 13.28 -10.68 -4.29
C TYR A 264 13.15 -9.93 -5.61
#